data_26da01f2e7d0a2e9c90e8860680d4969
#
_entry.id   26da01f2e7d0a2e9c90e8860680d4969
#
_cell.length_a   1.000
_cell.length_b   1.000
_cell.length_c   1.000
_cell.angle_alpha   90.00
_cell.angle_beta   90.00
_cell.angle_gamma   90.00
#
_symmetry.space_group_name_H-M   'P 1'
#
loop_
_entity.id
_entity.type
_entity.pdbx_description
1 polymer ?
#
loop_
_entity_poly.entity_id
_entity_poly.type
_entity_poly.pdbx_seq_one_letter_code
_entity_poly.pdbx_strand_id
1 'polypeptide(L)'
;VAMGYEKAYQVESPGQFSIRGGIVDIFDLTEENPYRIELWGDEIESIRSFDVMSQRSIEKLSEITVYPATEMLLSKNQLKTGMEKIKKEAAAFEQKLRDEFHTEEAHRVATHVKELEEQVMEFGNAANLDGYMNYFYEETVSFLELFDMKDTVFFLDEPAHIEEHAKAVETEFRESMIHRAEKGYIL
;
A
#
# COMPACT_ATOMS: atom_id res chain seq x y z
N VAL A 1 1.94 7.08 10.40
CA VAL A 1 1.74 5.63 10.43
C VAL A 1 0.49 5.25 9.65
N ALA A 2 -0.71 5.75 9.99
CA ALA A 2 -1.94 5.39 9.28
C ALA A 2 -1.96 5.77 7.78
N MET A 3 -1.16 6.73 7.37
CA MET A 3 -0.99 7.17 5.97
C MET A 3 0.21 6.51 5.28
N GLY A 4 0.79 5.46 5.85
CA GLY A 4 1.93 4.74 5.26
C GLY A 4 3.31 5.33 5.54
N TYR A 5 3.40 6.48 6.23
CA TYR A 5 4.69 7.07 6.58
C TYR A 5 5.44 6.26 7.62
N GLU A 6 6.74 6.08 7.40
CA GLU A 6 7.66 5.45 8.34
C GLU A 6 8.13 6.45 9.40
N LYS A 7 8.11 6.02 10.68
CA LYS A 7 8.61 6.84 11.77
C LYS A 7 10.14 6.73 11.86
N ALA A 8 10.83 7.85 11.68
CA ALA A 8 12.27 7.97 11.79
C ALA A 8 12.67 8.84 12.99
N TYR A 9 13.91 8.74 13.45
CA TYR A 9 14.47 9.66 14.44
C TYR A 9 14.62 11.06 13.85
N GLN A 10 15.10 11.13 12.61
CA GLN A 10 15.22 12.32 11.77
C GLN A 10 14.76 11.97 10.38
N VAL A 11 14.10 12.90 9.72
CA VAL A 11 13.62 12.71 8.34
C VAL A 11 14.78 12.88 7.38
N GLU A 12 15.01 11.88 6.53
CA GLU A 12 16.12 11.85 5.56
C GLU A 12 15.65 11.55 4.13
N SER A 13 14.49 10.94 3.98
CA SER A 13 13.92 10.57 2.66
C SER A 13 12.41 10.73 2.61
N PRO A 14 11.82 10.86 1.39
CA PRO A 14 10.37 10.85 1.22
C PRO A 14 9.71 9.63 1.85
N GLY A 15 8.48 9.80 2.37
CA GLY A 15 7.75 8.77 3.06
C GLY A 15 8.09 8.63 4.55
N GLN A 16 8.96 9.48 5.09
CA GLN A 16 9.33 9.47 6.50
C GLN A 16 8.66 10.60 7.28
N PHE A 17 8.46 10.37 8.58
CA PHE A 17 8.09 11.42 9.54
C PHE A 17 8.85 11.26 10.86
N SER A 18 9.02 12.36 11.58
CA SER A 18 9.64 12.42 12.91
C SER A 18 8.81 13.30 13.84
N ILE A 19 8.72 12.90 15.11
CA ILE A 19 8.08 13.70 16.16
C ILE A 19 9.09 13.88 17.29
N ARG A 20 9.41 15.13 17.60
CA ARG A 20 10.37 15.49 18.65
C ARG A 20 9.83 16.67 19.46
N GLY A 21 9.27 16.41 20.63
CA GLY A 21 8.60 17.43 21.42
C GLY A 21 7.42 18.04 20.66
N GLY A 22 7.39 19.37 20.52
CA GLY A 22 6.38 20.10 19.76
C GLY A 22 6.70 20.24 18.26
N ILE A 23 7.64 19.44 17.70
CA ILE A 23 8.03 19.51 16.29
C ILE A 23 7.63 18.21 15.60
N VAL A 24 6.93 18.35 14.48
CA VAL A 24 6.61 17.27 13.55
C VAL A 24 7.29 17.57 12.22
N ASP A 25 8.25 16.74 11.84
CA ASP A 25 8.85 16.75 10.52
C ASP A 25 8.21 15.67 9.66
N ILE A 26 7.88 15.99 8.41
CA ILE A 26 7.29 15.04 7.46
C ILE A 26 7.83 15.30 6.06
N PHE A 27 8.21 14.22 5.35
CA PHE A 27 8.68 14.30 3.98
C PHE A 27 7.65 13.65 3.06
N ASP A 28 6.83 14.46 2.41
CA ASP A 28 5.84 14.01 1.45
C ASP A 28 6.52 13.40 0.21
N LEU A 29 5.87 12.42 -0.41
CA LEU A 29 6.40 11.72 -1.58
C LEU A 29 6.46 12.60 -2.83
N THR A 30 5.66 13.67 -2.89
CA THR A 30 5.53 14.55 -4.05
C THR A 30 6.44 15.78 -3.96
N GLU A 31 7.14 15.96 -2.85
CA GLU A 31 7.90 17.18 -2.54
C GLU A 31 9.41 16.94 -2.59
N GLU A 32 10.14 18.01 -2.97
CA GLU A 32 11.61 18.00 -2.97
C GLU A 32 12.20 18.17 -1.57
N ASN A 33 11.49 18.84 -0.68
CA ASN A 33 11.93 19.16 0.67
C ASN A 33 10.88 18.80 1.71
N PRO A 34 11.29 18.30 2.89
CA PRO A 34 10.36 18.00 3.96
C PRO A 34 9.79 19.25 4.61
N TYR A 35 8.67 19.06 5.30
CA TYR A 35 8.00 20.07 6.09
C TYR A 35 8.31 19.91 7.57
N ARG A 36 8.48 21.04 8.25
CA ARG A 36 8.56 21.13 9.70
C ARG A 36 7.38 21.93 10.22
N ILE A 37 6.59 21.28 11.07
CA ILE A 37 5.43 21.86 11.74
C ILE A 37 5.81 22.04 13.20
N GLU A 38 5.77 23.28 13.68
CA GLU A 38 6.01 23.60 15.09
C GLU A 38 4.69 23.82 15.79
N LEU A 39 4.51 23.13 16.91
CA LEU A 39 3.29 23.15 17.71
C LEU A 39 3.58 23.84 19.05
N TRP A 40 2.67 24.71 19.47
CA TRP A 40 2.59 25.23 20.82
C TRP A 40 1.30 24.74 21.48
N GLY A 41 1.46 23.71 22.34
CA GLY A 41 0.30 22.96 22.82
C GLY A 41 -0.43 22.26 21.66
N ASP A 42 -1.69 22.59 21.46
CA ASP A 42 -2.55 22.04 20.40
C ASP A 42 -2.65 22.95 19.15
N GLU A 43 -1.91 24.06 19.14
CA GLU A 43 -1.94 25.05 18.04
C GLU A 43 -0.68 24.95 17.17
N ILE A 44 -0.86 25.10 15.85
CA ILE A 44 0.26 25.21 14.92
C ILE A 44 0.82 26.62 14.99
N GLU A 45 2.06 26.76 15.46
CA GLU A 45 2.78 28.01 15.54
C GLU A 45 3.40 28.38 14.21
N SER A 46 4.01 27.44 13.54
CA SER A 46 4.62 27.66 12.22
C SER A 46 4.70 26.40 11.39
N ILE A 47 4.66 26.59 10.05
CA ILE A 47 4.95 25.56 9.06
C ILE A 47 6.05 26.11 8.16
N ARG A 48 7.06 25.29 7.89
CA ARG A 48 8.15 25.66 6.98
C ARG A 48 8.72 24.44 6.25
N SER A 49 9.21 24.62 5.04
CA SER A 49 10.08 23.64 4.39
C SER A 49 11.50 23.77 4.94
N PHE A 50 12.26 22.68 4.89
CA PHE A 50 13.65 22.68 5.35
C PHE A 50 14.53 21.74 4.51
N ASP A 51 15.80 22.06 4.44
CA ASP A 51 16.80 21.23 3.77
C ASP A 51 17.22 20.05 4.65
N VAL A 52 17.13 18.84 4.10
CA VAL A 52 17.42 17.58 4.80
C VAL A 52 18.84 17.53 5.37
N MET A 53 19.83 17.98 4.60
CA MET A 53 21.24 17.85 4.95
C MET A 53 21.67 18.86 6.02
N SER A 54 21.29 20.11 5.83
CA SER A 54 21.66 21.20 6.77
C SER A 54 20.67 21.39 7.90
N GLN A 55 19.47 20.83 7.80
CA GLN A 55 18.34 20.99 8.73
C GLN A 55 17.88 22.47 8.88
N ARG A 56 18.25 23.32 7.93
CA ARG A 56 17.88 24.73 7.94
C ARG A 56 16.57 24.97 7.21
N SER A 57 15.75 25.85 7.76
CA SER A 57 14.51 26.29 7.11
C SER A 57 14.81 26.96 5.79
N ILE A 58 14.02 26.65 4.78
CA ILE A 58 14.08 27.23 3.44
C ILE A 58 13.01 28.31 3.32
N GLU A 59 11.74 27.95 3.54
CA GLU A 59 10.59 28.80 3.31
C GLU A 59 9.54 28.63 4.42
N LYS A 60 8.85 29.73 4.76
CA LYS A 60 7.69 29.70 5.67
C LYS A 60 6.42 29.55 4.84
N LEU A 61 5.58 28.59 5.22
CA LEU A 61 4.35 28.23 4.52
C LEU A 61 3.13 28.56 5.38
N SER A 62 2.02 28.90 4.74
CA SER A 62 0.73 29.12 5.41
C SER A 62 -0.06 27.83 5.58
N GLU A 63 0.10 26.92 4.65
CA GLU A 63 -0.57 25.61 4.63
C GLU A 63 0.27 24.59 3.87
N ILE A 64 0.06 23.34 4.14
CA ILE A 64 0.62 22.20 3.40
C ILE A 64 -0.45 21.15 3.19
N THR A 65 -0.30 20.36 2.13
CA THR A 65 -1.06 19.14 1.90
C THR A 65 -0.11 17.97 2.04
N VAL A 66 -0.52 16.95 2.80
CA VAL A 66 0.24 15.73 2.98
C VAL A 66 -0.54 14.59 2.35
N TYR A 67 0.04 13.98 1.33
CA TYR A 67 -0.57 12.85 0.64
C TYR A 67 -0.19 11.51 1.32
N PRO A 68 -1.00 10.46 1.15
CA PRO A 68 -0.63 9.13 1.62
C PRO A 68 0.68 8.63 1.00
N ALA A 69 1.53 8.01 1.83
CA ALA A 69 2.77 7.35 1.39
C ALA A 69 2.55 5.85 1.09
N THR A 70 1.30 5.40 0.97
CA THR A 70 0.92 4.05 0.57
C THR A 70 -0.31 4.10 -0.32
N GLU A 71 -0.41 3.17 -1.24
CA GLU A 71 -1.58 3.01 -2.12
C GLU A 71 -2.77 2.39 -1.38
N MET A 72 -2.50 1.59 -0.33
CA MET A 72 -3.54 0.96 0.48
C MET A 72 -3.67 1.63 1.84
N LEU A 73 -4.74 2.41 2.00
CA LEU A 73 -5.13 3.00 3.28
C LEU A 73 -6.20 2.14 3.93
N LEU A 74 -5.81 1.36 4.93
CA LEU A 74 -6.70 0.44 5.61
C LEU A 74 -6.95 0.88 7.05
N SER A 75 -8.22 0.97 7.41
CA SER A 75 -8.63 1.11 8.80
C SER A 75 -8.34 -0.18 9.58
N LYS A 76 -8.22 -0.08 10.90
CA LYS A 76 -8.04 -1.26 11.76
C LYS A 76 -9.14 -2.31 11.58
N ASN A 77 -10.36 -1.87 11.30
CA ASN A 77 -11.47 -2.79 11.06
C ASN A 77 -11.34 -3.52 9.72
N GLN A 78 -10.94 -2.81 8.66
CA GLN A 78 -10.68 -3.44 7.36
C GLN A 78 -9.53 -4.43 7.44
N LEU A 79 -8.41 -4.08 8.12
CA LEU A 79 -7.30 -4.99 8.36
C LEU A 79 -7.77 -6.27 9.05
N LYS A 80 -8.52 -6.14 10.14
CA LYS A 80 -9.05 -7.30 10.88
C LYS A 80 -9.96 -8.17 10.01
N THR A 81 -10.97 -7.55 9.37
CA THR A 81 -11.96 -8.27 8.57
C THR A 81 -11.31 -8.92 7.34
N GLY A 82 -10.40 -8.21 6.66
CA GLY A 82 -9.67 -8.74 5.52
C GLY A 82 -8.79 -9.93 5.91
N MET A 83 -8.04 -9.83 7.02
CA MET A 83 -7.24 -10.96 7.52
C MET A 83 -8.08 -12.17 7.91
N GLU A 84 -9.27 -11.98 8.50
CA GLU A 84 -10.19 -13.07 8.79
C GLU A 84 -10.65 -13.79 7.50
N LYS A 85 -10.94 -13.05 6.44
CA LYS A 85 -11.28 -13.61 5.12
C LYS A 85 -10.10 -14.41 4.53
N ILE A 86 -8.90 -13.82 4.50
CA ILE A 86 -7.67 -14.47 4.01
C ILE A 86 -7.42 -15.77 4.77
N LYS A 87 -7.46 -15.75 6.09
CA LYS A 87 -7.23 -16.96 6.93
C LYS A 87 -8.26 -18.05 6.65
N LYS A 88 -9.52 -17.68 6.46
CA LYS A 88 -10.58 -18.64 6.14
C LYS A 88 -10.35 -19.32 4.79
N GLU A 89 -9.99 -18.55 3.77
CA GLU A 89 -9.73 -19.09 2.44
C GLU A 89 -8.45 -19.91 2.42
N ALA A 90 -7.38 -19.40 3.07
CA ALA A 90 -6.14 -20.15 3.24
C ALA A 90 -6.34 -21.52 3.90
N ALA A 91 -7.14 -21.58 4.97
CA ALA A 91 -7.43 -22.85 5.65
C ALA A 91 -8.15 -23.83 4.74
N ALA A 92 -9.08 -23.34 3.90
CA ALA A 92 -9.78 -24.19 2.93
C ALA A 92 -8.83 -24.67 1.82
N PHE A 93 -7.95 -23.81 1.35
CA PHE A 93 -6.96 -24.14 0.34
C PHE A 93 -5.88 -25.10 0.88
N GLU A 94 -5.39 -24.86 2.09
CA GLU A 94 -4.48 -25.77 2.79
C GLU A 94 -5.07 -27.18 2.92
N GLN A 95 -6.34 -27.29 3.32
CA GLN A 95 -7.01 -28.57 3.45
C GLN A 95 -7.11 -29.29 2.10
N LYS A 96 -7.47 -28.58 1.03
CA LYS A 96 -7.50 -29.13 -0.33
C LYS A 96 -6.14 -29.68 -0.75
N LEU A 97 -5.06 -28.91 -0.54
CA LEU A 97 -3.70 -29.35 -0.86
C LEU A 97 -3.30 -30.61 -0.06
N ARG A 98 -3.70 -30.72 1.20
CA ARG A 98 -3.45 -31.91 2.03
C ARG A 98 -4.22 -33.13 1.51
N ASP A 99 -5.47 -32.95 1.10
CA ASP A 99 -6.30 -34.03 0.55
C ASP A 99 -5.75 -34.55 -0.80
N GLU A 100 -5.07 -33.66 -1.55
CA GLU A 100 -4.37 -33.97 -2.80
C GLU A 100 -2.90 -34.45 -2.57
N PHE A 101 -2.47 -34.66 -1.32
CA PHE A 101 -1.12 -35.08 -0.92
C PHE A 101 -0.01 -34.06 -1.19
N HIS A 102 -0.34 -32.79 -1.43
CA HIS A 102 0.58 -31.67 -1.58
C HIS A 102 0.94 -31.04 -0.22
N THR A 103 1.56 -31.83 0.65
CA THR A 103 1.80 -31.45 2.05
C THR A 103 2.83 -30.32 2.22
N GLU A 104 3.82 -30.21 1.35
CA GLU A 104 4.80 -29.12 1.38
C GLU A 104 4.17 -27.78 0.95
N GLU A 105 3.33 -27.82 -0.07
CA GLU A 105 2.58 -26.66 -0.56
C GLU A 105 1.60 -26.18 0.52
N ALA A 106 0.86 -27.10 1.14
CA ALA A 106 -0.04 -26.80 2.26
C ALA A 106 0.72 -26.09 3.41
N HIS A 107 1.90 -26.57 3.76
CA HIS A 107 2.73 -25.97 4.80
C HIS A 107 3.19 -24.56 4.40
N ARG A 108 3.58 -24.34 3.13
CA ARG A 108 3.96 -23.01 2.64
C ARG A 108 2.82 -22.01 2.74
N VAL A 109 1.61 -22.39 2.31
CA VAL A 109 0.41 -21.54 2.44
C VAL A 109 0.18 -21.14 3.90
N ALA A 110 0.18 -22.10 4.82
CA ALA A 110 -0.03 -21.83 6.24
C ALA A 110 1.05 -20.90 6.82
N THR A 111 2.31 -21.10 6.47
CA THR A 111 3.44 -20.28 6.92
C THR A 111 3.32 -18.86 6.37
N HIS A 112 3.06 -18.72 5.07
CA HIS A 112 2.94 -17.42 4.42
C HIS A 112 1.80 -16.57 5.02
N VAL A 113 0.63 -17.17 5.26
CA VAL A 113 -0.50 -16.45 5.85
C VAL A 113 -0.23 -16.05 7.30
N LYS A 114 0.49 -16.89 8.04
CA LYS A 114 0.91 -16.56 9.40
C LYS A 114 1.89 -15.38 9.42
N GLU A 115 2.89 -15.38 8.56
CA GLU A 115 3.84 -14.29 8.41
C GLU A 115 3.16 -12.98 7.98
N LEU A 116 2.21 -13.07 7.04
CA LEU A 116 1.39 -11.93 6.63
C LEU A 116 0.58 -11.36 7.81
N GLU A 117 -0.07 -12.23 8.60
CA GLU A 117 -0.81 -11.80 9.79
C GLU A 117 0.09 -11.09 10.80
N GLU A 118 1.26 -11.66 11.10
CA GLU A 118 2.23 -11.07 12.03
C GLU A 118 2.67 -9.68 11.56
N GLN A 119 3.01 -9.51 10.29
CA GLN A 119 3.40 -8.21 9.72
C GLN A 119 2.26 -7.19 9.77
N VAL A 120 1.05 -7.60 9.36
CA VAL A 120 -0.13 -6.72 9.37
C VAL A 120 -0.49 -6.29 10.80
N MET A 121 -0.39 -7.19 11.78
CA MET A 121 -0.70 -6.88 13.18
C MET A 121 0.36 -6.00 13.84
N GLU A 122 1.63 -6.16 13.48
CA GLU A 122 2.73 -5.38 14.05
C GLU A 122 2.85 -3.99 13.42
N PHE A 123 2.79 -3.91 12.10
CA PHE A 123 3.09 -2.67 11.36
C PHE A 123 1.84 -1.99 10.77
N GLY A 124 0.68 -2.66 10.76
CA GLY A 124 -0.53 -2.19 10.07
C GLY A 124 -0.41 -2.26 8.54
N ASN A 125 0.64 -2.91 8.03
CA ASN A 125 0.93 -3.11 6.61
C ASN A 125 1.83 -4.34 6.45
N ALA A 126 1.91 -4.88 5.25
CA ALA A 126 2.83 -5.95 4.88
C ALA A 126 3.33 -5.76 3.46
N ALA A 127 4.49 -6.31 3.15
CA ALA A 127 4.99 -6.36 1.79
C ALA A 127 4.01 -7.15 0.90
N ASN A 128 3.71 -6.60 -0.29
CA ASN A 128 2.78 -7.19 -1.27
C ASN A 128 1.33 -7.34 -0.78
N LEU A 129 0.88 -6.51 0.17
CA LEU A 129 -0.50 -6.51 0.65
C LEU A 129 -1.50 -6.13 -0.47
N ASP A 130 -1.05 -5.40 -1.48
CA ASP A 130 -1.78 -5.07 -2.70
C ASP A 130 -2.29 -6.32 -3.47
N GLY A 131 -1.55 -7.42 -3.43
CA GLY A 131 -1.99 -8.71 -3.97
C GLY A 131 -3.24 -9.28 -3.29
N TYR A 132 -3.59 -8.77 -2.12
CA TYR A 132 -4.76 -9.18 -1.33
C TYR A 132 -5.84 -8.09 -1.27
N MET A 133 -5.80 -7.10 -2.16
CA MET A 133 -6.70 -5.93 -2.14
C MET A 133 -8.18 -6.31 -2.05
N ASN A 134 -8.63 -7.35 -2.76
CA ASN A 134 -10.01 -7.82 -2.79
C ASN A 134 -10.54 -8.34 -1.44
N TYR A 135 -9.66 -8.67 -0.49
CA TYR A 135 -10.06 -9.07 0.86
C TYR A 135 -10.34 -7.86 1.77
N PHE A 136 -9.74 -6.72 1.47
CA PHE A 136 -9.80 -5.51 2.29
C PHE A 136 -10.81 -4.49 1.78
N TYR A 137 -11.02 -4.41 0.46
CA TYR A 137 -11.96 -3.51 -0.18
C TYR A 137 -13.15 -4.28 -0.74
N GLU A 138 -14.35 -3.73 -0.60
CA GLU A 138 -15.58 -4.33 -1.15
C GLU A 138 -15.70 -4.05 -2.65
N GLU A 139 -15.21 -2.87 -3.08
CA GLU A 139 -15.24 -2.44 -4.47
C GLU A 139 -13.87 -1.85 -4.83
N THR A 140 -13.45 -2.12 -6.06
CA THR A 140 -12.30 -1.50 -6.70
C THR A 140 -12.74 -0.87 -8.01
N VAL A 141 -12.09 0.21 -8.40
CA VAL A 141 -12.37 0.91 -9.67
C VAL A 141 -11.16 0.88 -10.57
N SER A 142 -11.38 0.85 -11.87
CA SER A 142 -10.30 0.97 -12.85
C SER A 142 -9.83 2.42 -12.95
N PHE A 143 -8.62 2.63 -13.47
CA PHE A 143 -8.07 3.96 -13.72
C PHE A 143 -9.01 4.83 -14.58
N LEU A 144 -9.71 4.25 -15.54
CA LEU A 144 -10.61 4.99 -16.42
C LEU A 144 -11.88 5.48 -15.70
N GLU A 145 -12.31 4.80 -14.64
CA GLU A 145 -13.47 5.20 -13.86
C GLU A 145 -13.21 6.42 -12.96
N LEU A 146 -11.94 6.84 -12.82
CA LEU A 146 -11.57 8.09 -12.14
C LEU A 146 -11.92 9.35 -12.94
N PHE A 147 -12.24 9.20 -14.22
CA PHE A 147 -12.57 10.31 -15.10
C PHE A 147 -14.09 10.41 -15.31
N ASP A 148 -14.62 11.64 -15.31
CA ASP A 148 -16.00 11.84 -15.72
C ASP A 148 -16.13 11.64 -17.25
N MET A 149 -16.78 10.55 -17.65
CA MET A 149 -16.97 10.18 -19.06
C MET A 149 -17.81 11.19 -19.85
N LYS A 150 -18.49 12.13 -19.19
CA LYS A 150 -19.24 13.19 -19.86
C LYS A 150 -18.33 14.32 -20.34
N ASP A 151 -17.27 14.59 -19.60
CA ASP A 151 -16.35 15.70 -19.82
C ASP A 151 -14.97 15.24 -20.32
N THR A 152 -14.76 13.92 -20.48
CA THR A 152 -13.48 13.35 -20.87
C THR A 152 -13.57 12.65 -22.22
N VAL A 153 -12.57 12.89 -23.05
CA VAL A 153 -12.41 12.19 -24.35
C VAL A 153 -11.12 11.39 -24.30
N PHE A 154 -11.23 10.10 -24.55
CA PHE A 154 -10.09 9.20 -24.64
C PHE A 154 -9.71 8.97 -26.11
N PHE A 155 -8.44 9.12 -26.42
CA PHE A 155 -7.88 8.77 -27.74
C PHE A 155 -7.09 7.47 -27.59
N LEU A 156 -7.48 6.44 -28.32
CA LEU A 156 -6.76 5.17 -28.38
C LEU A 156 -5.96 5.14 -29.67
N ASP A 157 -4.64 5.13 -29.55
CA ASP A 157 -3.75 4.93 -30.67
C ASP A 157 -3.51 3.44 -30.86
N GLU A 158 -3.65 2.95 -32.12
CA GLU A 158 -3.53 1.52 -32.45
C GLU A 158 -4.36 0.57 -31.57
N PRO A 159 -5.70 0.73 -31.50
CA PRO A 159 -6.53 0.00 -30.54
C PRO A 159 -6.45 -1.53 -30.66
N ALA A 160 -6.24 -2.05 -31.89
CA ALA A 160 -6.05 -3.48 -32.09
C ALA A 160 -4.77 -4.01 -31.42
N HIS A 161 -3.69 -3.23 -31.47
CA HIS A 161 -2.43 -3.58 -30.81
C HIS A 161 -2.54 -3.52 -29.28
N ILE A 162 -3.27 -2.52 -28.77
CA ILE A 162 -3.58 -2.41 -27.32
C ILE A 162 -4.35 -3.66 -26.86
N GLU A 163 -5.38 -4.08 -27.62
CA GLU A 163 -6.18 -5.25 -27.27
C GLU A 163 -5.37 -6.55 -27.31
N GLU A 164 -4.52 -6.73 -28.33
CA GLU A 164 -3.64 -7.89 -28.45
C GLU A 164 -2.66 -7.97 -27.28
N HIS A 165 -2.03 -6.84 -26.95
CA HIS A 165 -1.10 -6.75 -25.83
C HIS A 165 -1.80 -7.01 -24.48
N ALA A 166 -2.98 -6.45 -24.28
CA ALA A 166 -3.77 -6.69 -23.07
C ALA A 166 -4.11 -8.18 -22.87
N LYS A 167 -4.53 -8.87 -23.94
CA LYS A 167 -4.80 -10.31 -23.91
C LYS A 167 -3.54 -11.13 -23.62
N ALA A 168 -2.40 -10.76 -24.17
CA ALA A 168 -1.13 -11.43 -23.92
C ALA A 168 -0.74 -11.28 -22.44
N VAL A 169 -0.77 -10.07 -21.90
CA VAL A 169 -0.49 -9.77 -20.47
C VAL A 169 -1.45 -10.50 -19.55
N GLU A 170 -2.76 -10.51 -19.84
CA GLU A 170 -3.76 -11.24 -19.05
C GLU A 170 -3.46 -12.75 -19.02
N THR A 171 -3.11 -13.32 -20.16
CA THR A 171 -2.79 -14.76 -20.27
C THR A 171 -1.54 -15.08 -19.46
N GLU A 172 -0.47 -14.34 -19.63
CA GLU A 172 0.80 -14.53 -18.92
C GLU A 172 0.63 -14.36 -17.41
N PHE A 173 -0.12 -13.34 -16.99
CA PHE A 173 -0.43 -13.12 -15.58
C PHE A 173 -1.22 -14.30 -15.00
N ARG A 174 -2.27 -14.76 -15.69
CA ARG A 174 -3.09 -15.90 -15.26
C ARG A 174 -2.26 -17.17 -15.09
N GLU A 175 -1.42 -17.50 -16.07
CA GLU A 175 -0.54 -18.67 -16.01
C GLU A 175 0.45 -18.57 -14.85
N SER A 176 1.03 -17.39 -14.63
CA SER A 176 1.91 -17.12 -13.50
C SER A 176 1.21 -17.31 -12.16
N MET A 177 -0.02 -16.79 -12.03
CA MET A 177 -0.80 -16.92 -10.79
C MET A 177 -1.19 -18.37 -10.50
N ILE A 178 -1.64 -19.12 -11.50
CA ILE A 178 -1.95 -20.55 -11.38
C ILE A 178 -0.70 -21.31 -10.88
N HIS A 179 0.44 -21.09 -11.53
CA HIS A 179 1.69 -21.76 -11.15
C HIS A 179 2.11 -21.43 -9.70
N ARG A 180 1.97 -20.17 -9.29
CA ARG A 180 2.29 -19.75 -7.92
C ARG A 180 1.33 -20.35 -6.88
N ALA A 181 0.03 -20.44 -7.20
CA ALA A 181 -0.96 -21.09 -6.35
C ALA A 181 -0.67 -22.59 -6.20
N GLU A 182 -0.40 -23.30 -7.30
CA GLU A 182 -0.02 -24.73 -7.27
C GLU A 182 1.22 -25.00 -6.41
N LYS A 183 2.13 -24.02 -6.32
CA LYS A 183 3.33 -24.09 -5.48
C LYS A 183 3.10 -23.62 -4.03
N GLY A 184 1.90 -23.15 -3.69
CA GLY A 184 1.57 -22.64 -2.35
C GLY A 184 2.22 -21.30 -2.01
N TYR A 185 2.54 -20.49 -3.01
CA TYR A 185 3.10 -19.14 -2.82
C TYR A 185 2.04 -18.04 -2.73
N ILE A 186 0.81 -18.31 -3.15
CA ILE A 186 -0.36 -17.44 -3.06
C ILE A 186 -1.62 -18.26 -2.78
N LEU A 187 -2.70 -17.59 -2.40
CA LEU A 187 -4.04 -18.15 -2.25
C LEU A 187 -4.80 -18.16 -3.57
#